data_ff668277c7f969ca0c594780c8c7b569
#
_entry.id   ff668277c7f969ca0c594780c8c7b569
#
_cell.length_a   1.000
_cell.length_b   1.000
_cell.length_c   1.000
_cell.angle_alpha   90.00
_cell.angle_beta   90.00
_cell.angle_gamma   90.00
#
_symmetry.space_group_name_H-M   'P 1'
#
loop_
_entity.id
_entity.type
_entity.pdbx_description
1 polymer ?
#
loop_
_entity_poly.entity_id
_entity_poly.type
_entity_poly.pdbx_seq_one_letter_code
_entity_poly.pdbx_strand_id
1 'polypeptide(L)'
;MATRKKTRRAAPRKMRARQRQRRQPESLRLRSLAVSLTVNDLERSVAWYRDVLGFTSGERWEEKGQLRGVQVKAGSCDIMLGQEDFAKGRDRRKGEGFRVWVETTQDINAIAARVKAKGWPLDREPSDTPWGDWAFALTDPDGFKFTFIQAE
;
A
#
# COMPACT_ATOMS: atom_id res chain seq x y z
N MET A 1 -25.56 -22.52 47.44
CA MET A 1 -25.66 -21.70 46.18
C MET A 1 -24.36 -20.96 46.00
N ALA A 2 -23.53 -21.37 45.06
CA ALA A 2 -22.21 -20.77 44.83
C ALA A 2 -22.31 -19.79 43.62
N THR A 3 -22.05 -18.50 43.89
CA THR A 3 -22.10 -17.43 42.91
C THR A 3 -20.82 -17.42 42.08
N ARG A 4 -20.94 -17.78 40.80
CA ARG A 4 -19.84 -17.82 39.82
C ARG A 4 -19.46 -16.40 39.39
N LYS A 5 -18.31 -15.87 39.91
CA LYS A 5 -17.73 -14.60 39.43
C LYS A 5 -17.26 -14.75 37.97
N LYS A 6 -17.90 -14.06 37.04
CA LYS A 6 -17.44 -13.89 35.65
C LYS A 6 -16.22 -12.97 35.65
N THR A 7 -15.04 -13.51 35.44
CA THR A 7 -13.82 -12.73 35.17
C THR A 7 -13.92 -12.09 33.79
N ARG A 8 -14.07 -10.77 33.72
CA ARG A 8 -13.94 -10.00 32.47
C ARG A 8 -12.49 -10.07 32.00
N ARG A 9 -12.25 -10.77 30.89
CA ARG A 9 -10.96 -10.72 30.19
C ARG A 9 -10.70 -9.28 29.75
N ALA A 10 -9.56 -8.71 30.18
CA ALA A 10 -9.13 -7.37 29.74
C ALA A 10 -8.84 -7.39 28.23
N ALA A 11 -9.39 -6.42 27.49
CA ALA A 11 -9.11 -6.25 26.06
C ALA A 11 -7.62 -5.96 25.84
N PRO A 12 -7.00 -6.50 24.76
CA PRO A 12 -5.58 -6.34 24.51
C PRO A 12 -5.17 -4.86 24.40
N ARG A 13 -4.00 -4.52 24.88
CA ARG A 13 -3.44 -3.16 25.02
C ARG A 13 -3.52 -2.30 23.74
N LYS A 14 -3.42 -2.95 22.55
CA LYS A 14 -3.54 -2.30 21.21
C LYS A 14 -4.95 -1.77 20.92
N MET A 15 -6.00 -2.43 21.36
CA MET A 15 -7.38 -1.91 21.20
C MET A 15 -7.65 -0.67 22.08
N ARG A 16 -7.02 -0.59 23.26
CA ARG A 16 -7.13 0.59 24.14
C ARG A 16 -6.44 1.82 23.55
N ALA A 17 -5.29 1.67 22.89
CA ALA A 17 -4.58 2.77 22.23
C ALA A 17 -5.38 3.32 21.02
N ARG A 18 -5.95 2.44 20.16
CA ARG A 18 -6.82 2.85 19.04
C ARG A 18 -8.10 3.55 19.50
N GLN A 19 -8.72 3.09 20.59
CA GLN A 19 -9.89 3.76 21.16
C GLN A 19 -9.56 5.13 21.79
N ARG A 20 -8.34 5.32 22.33
CA ARG A 20 -7.92 6.63 22.87
C ARG A 20 -7.72 7.65 21.74
N GLN A 21 -7.12 7.28 20.61
CA GLN A 21 -6.95 8.17 19.44
C GLN A 21 -8.30 8.62 18.85
N ARG A 22 -9.34 7.79 18.92
CA ARG A 22 -10.69 8.11 18.42
C ARG A 22 -11.46 9.10 19.31
N ARG A 23 -10.94 9.47 20.47
CA ARG A 23 -11.63 10.35 21.47
C ARG A 23 -11.10 11.76 21.50
N GLN A 24 -10.13 12.15 20.67
CA GLN A 24 -9.70 13.54 20.58
C GLN A 24 -10.70 14.34 19.74
N PRO A 25 -11.46 15.26 20.33
CA PRO A 25 -12.57 15.94 19.65
C PRO A 25 -12.11 16.89 18.53
N GLU A 26 -10.84 17.32 18.57
CA GLU A 26 -10.29 18.32 17.65
C GLU A 26 -9.54 17.72 16.45
N SER A 27 -9.38 16.39 16.39
CA SER A 27 -8.67 15.75 15.27
C SER A 27 -9.59 15.50 14.09
N LEU A 28 -9.08 15.74 12.87
CA LEU A 28 -9.74 15.35 11.64
C LEU A 28 -9.96 13.81 11.65
N ARG A 29 -11.19 13.37 11.37
CA ARG A 29 -11.56 11.95 11.36
C ARG A 29 -11.70 11.44 9.94
N LEU A 30 -10.65 10.80 9.45
CA LEU A 30 -10.66 10.12 8.15
C LEU A 30 -11.06 8.65 8.33
N ARG A 31 -11.80 8.10 7.36
CA ARG A 31 -12.17 6.68 7.32
C ARG A 31 -11.20 5.86 6.50
N SER A 32 -10.68 6.44 5.44
CA SER A 32 -9.73 5.79 4.53
C SER A 32 -8.85 6.84 3.88
N LEU A 33 -7.73 6.40 3.38
CA LEU A 33 -6.84 7.14 2.51
C LEU A 33 -6.56 6.25 1.30
N ALA A 34 -6.72 6.78 0.11
CA ALA A 34 -6.34 6.13 -1.13
C ALA A 34 -5.30 6.97 -1.87
N VAL A 35 -4.40 6.30 -2.55
CA VAL A 35 -3.37 6.93 -3.39
C VAL A 35 -3.81 6.82 -4.83
N SER A 36 -3.71 7.92 -5.59
CA SER A 36 -3.93 7.93 -7.03
C SER A 36 -2.61 8.17 -7.76
N LEU A 37 -2.22 7.24 -8.62
CA LEU A 37 -1.00 7.27 -9.41
C LEU A 37 -1.36 7.36 -10.90
N THR A 38 -0.83 8.39 -11.58
CA THR A 38 -0.97 8.51 -13.04
C THR A 38 0.17 7.76 -13.71
N VAL A 39 -0.15 6.74 -14.48
CA VAL A 39 0.80 5.81 -15.11
C VAL A 39 0.81 5.98 -16.64
N ASN A 40 1.94 5.72 -17.26
CA ASN A 40 2.11 5.89 -18.70
C ASN A 40 1.37 4.83 -19.53
N ASP A 41 1.31 3.60 -19.02
CA ASP A 41 0.62 2.48 -19.64
C ASP A 41 -0.17 1.74 -18.54
N LEU A 42 -1.48 1.97 -18.53
CA LEU A 42 -2.35 1.49 -17.47
C LEU A 42 -2.42 -0.05 -17.41
N GLU A 43 -2.53 -0.71 -18.57
CA GLU A 43 -2.62 -2.19 -18.61
C GLU A 43 -1.32 -2.83 -18.15
N ARG A 44 -0.17 -2.30 -18.58
CA ARG A 44 1.14 -2.74 -18.12
C ARG A 44 1.31 -2.54 -16.61
N SER A 45 0.90 -1.40 -16.09
CA SER A 45 0.97 -1.11 -14.66
C SER A 45 0.08 -2.05 -13.85
N VAL A 46 -1.16 -2.27 -14.27
CA VAL A 46 -2.07 -3.24 -13.63
C VAL A 46 -1.46 -4.64 -13.59
N ALA A 47 -0.88 -5.10 -14.70
CA ALA A 47 -0.20 -6.38 -14.77
C ALA A 47 0.98 -6.46 -13.81
N TRP A 48 1.78 -5.40 -13.72
CA TRP A 48 2.92 -5.32 -12.80
C TRP A 48 2.48 -5.39 -11.33
N TYR A 49 1.50 -4.58 -10.93
CA TYR A 49 0.97 -4.60 -9.55
C TYR A 49 0.39 -5.97 -9.18
N ARG A 50 -0.27 -6.64 -10.13
CA ARG A 50 -0.82 -7.98 -9.93
C ARG A 50 0.29 -9.04 -9.85
N ASP A 51 1.18 -9.08 -10.84
CA ASP A 51 2.09 -10.21 -11.04
C ASP A 51 3.36 -10.10 -10.19
N VAL A 52 3.86 -8.88 -9.95
CA VAL A 52 5.07 -8.64 -9.15
C VAL A 52 4.72 -8.44 -7.67
N LEU A 53 3.75 -7.58 -7.36
CA LEU A 53 3.41 -7.25 -5.97
C LEU A 53 2.28 -8.11 -5.39
N GLY A 54 1.46 -8.75 -6.21
CA GLY A 54 0.36 -9.59 -5.75
C GLY A 54 -0.93 -8.84 -5.41
N PHE A 55 -1.12 -7.64 -5.97
CA PHE A 55 -2.41 -6.93 -5.87
C PHE A 55 -3.48 -7.64 -6.68
N THR A 56 -4.73 -7.43 -6.32
CA THR A 56 -5.90 -7.84 -7.10
C THR A 56 -6.52 -6.63 -7.79
N SER A 57 -7.10 -6.83 -8.99
CA SER A 57 -7.83 -5.77 -9.68
C SER A 57 -9.21 -5.59 -9.05
N GLY A 58 -9.58 -4.34 -8.81
CA GLY A 58 -10.90 -3.92 -8.36
C GLY A 58 -11.70 -3.26 -9.50
N GLU A 59 -12.26 -2.10 -9.22
CA GLU A 59 -13.08 -1.35 -10.18
C GLU A 59 -12.25 -0.85 -11.37
N ARG A 60 -12.94 -0.75 -12.51
CA ARG A 60 -12.37 -0.24 -13.77
C ARG A 60 -13.24 0.91 -14.27
N TRP A 61 -12.59 1.97 -14.74
CA TRP A 61 -13.28 3.13 -15.30
C TRP A 61 -12.93 3.30 -16.77
N GLU A 62 -13.95 3.38 -17.59
CA GLU A 62 -13.81 3.59 -19.01
C GLU A 62 -14.47 4.91 -19.43
N GLU A 63 -13.85 5.59 -20.36
CA GLU A 63 -14.40 6.79 -21.00
C GLU A 63 -14.32 6.61 -22.51
N LYS A 64 -15.47 6.72 -23.19
CA LYS A 64 -15.58 6.56 -24.65
C LYS A 64 -14.96 5.25 -25.17
N GLY A 65 -15.16 4.14 -24.43
CA GLY A 65 -14.62 2.83 -24.78
C GLY A 65 -13.13 2.64 -24.51
N GLN A 66 -12.47 3.60 -23.86
CA GLN A 66 -11.07 3.50 -23.47
C GLN A 66 -10.93 3.34 -21.96
N LEU A 67 -10.09 2.41 -21.53
CA LEU A 67 -9.76 2.24 -20.12
C LEU A 67 -8.97 3.45 -19.61
N ARG A 68 -9.50 4.14 -18.60
CA ARG A 68 -8.91 5.36 -18.03
C ARG A 68 -8.41 5.17 -16.63
N GLY A 69 -8.92 4.22 -15.89
CA GLY A 69 -8.49 3.95 -14.53
C GLY A 69 -8.82 2.54 -14.06
N VAL A 70 -8.02 2.03 -13.15
CA VAL A 70 -8.22 0.75 -12.47
C VAL A 70 -7.85 0.91 -11.00
N GLN A 71 -8.69 0.39 -10.14
CA GLN A 71 -8.36 0.20 -8.72
C GLN A 71 -7.61 -1.11 -8.57
N VAL A 72 -6.46 -1.08 -7.90
CA VAL A 72 -5.75 -2.27 -7.45
C VAL A 72 -5.78 -2.34 -5.93
N LYS A 73 -5.97 -3.53 -5.39
CA LYS A 73 -6.27 -3.76 -3.98
C LYS A 73 -5.29 -4.76 -3.36
N ALA A 74 -4.88 -4.48 -2.13
CA ALA A 74 -4.10 -5.40 -1.32
C ALA A 74 -4.56 -5.29 0.15
N GLY A 75 -5.21 -6.33 0.65
CA GLY A 75 -5.84 -6.30 1.98
C GLY A 75 -6.88 -5.19 2.07
N SER A 76 -6.71 -4.27 3.01
CA SER A 76 -7.58 -3.10 3.20
C SER A 76 -7.09 -1.83 2.49
N CYS A 77 -6.03 -1.93 1.66
CA CYS A 77 -5.43 -0.80 0.98
C CYS A 77 -5.78 -0.79 -0.51
N ASP A 78 -6.06 0.39 -1.02
CA ASP A 78 -6.41 0.62 -2.42
C ASP A 78 -5.45 1.62 -3.05
N ILE A 79 -5.05 1.35 -4.29
CA ILE A 79 -4.33 2.28 -5.16
C ILE A 79 -5.16 2.47 -6.42
N MET A 80 -5.34 3.72 -6.81
CA MET A 80 -6.01 4.11 -8.05
C MET A 80 -4.95 4.34 -9.12
N LEU A 81 -4.98 3.56 -10.19
CA LEU A 81 -4.12 3.76 -11.35
C LEU A 81 -4.90 4.49 -12.43
N GLY A 82 -4.41 5.64 -12.88
CA GLY A 82 -5.01 6.44 -13.95
C GLY A 82 -4.10 6.50 -15.18
N GLN A 83 -4.70 6.41 -16.37
CA GLN A 83 -3.97 6.54 -17.62
C GLN A 83 -3.49 7.99 -17.84
N GLU A 84 -2.20 8.18 -18.11
CA GLU A 84 -1.62 9.46 -18.50
C GLU A 84 -2.22 9.94 -19.84
N ASP A 85 -2.57 11.21 -19.92
CA ASP A 85 -3.06 11.85 -21.16
C ASP A 85 -1.93 12.48 -21.99
N PHE A 86 -0.73 12.50 -21.44
CA PHE A 86 0.47 13.11 -22.03
C PHE A 86 0.39 14.60 -22.34
N ALA A 87 -0.61 15.29 -21.84
CA ALA A 87 -0.78 16.74 -22.05
C ALA A 87 0.42 17.57 -21.55
N LYS A 88 1.15 17.03 -20.55
CA LYS A 88 2.37 17.64 -19.98
C LYS A 88 3.67 17.03 -20.51
N GLY A 89 3.63 16.34 -21.65
CA GLY A 89 4.76 15.68 -22.28
C GLY A 89 4.94 14.22 -21.87
N ARG A 90 5.68 13.45 -22.69
CA ARG A 90 5.92 12.02 -22.49
C ARG A 90 7.04 11.73 -21.47
N ASP A 91 7.95 12.69 -21.29
CA ASP A 91 9.15 12.53 -20.44
C ASP A 91 8.94 13.08 -19.03
N ARG A 92 7.68 13.27 -18.63
CA ARG A 92 7.35 13.73 -17.29
C ARG A 92 7.85 12.75 -16.24
N ARG A 93 8.74 13.22 -15.36
CA ARG A 93 9.20 12.46 -14.20
C ARG A 93 8.07 12.26 -13.19
N LYS A 94 7.95 11.04 -12.68
CA LYS A 94 6.94 10.64 -11.70
C LYS A 94 7.60 10.15 -10.42
N GLY A 95 6.87 10.21 -9.32
CA GLY A 95 7.35 9.73 -8.03
C GLY A 95 8.41 10.59 -7.33
N GLU A 96 8.70 11.79 -7.83
CA GLU A 96 9.63 12.71 -7.17
C GLU A 96 8.96 13.40 -5.98
N GLY A 97 9.67 13.47 -4.84
CA GLY A 97 9.17 14.07 -3.60
C GLY A 97 8.01 13.30 -2.95
N PHE A 98 7.76 12.08 -3.39
CA PHE A 98 6.64 11.26 -2.97
C PHE A 98 7.07 9.80 -2.79
N ARG A 99 6.58 9.15 -1.72
CA ARG A 99 6.83 7.74 -1.42
C ARG A 99 5.61 7.13 -0.75
N VAL A 100 5.24 5.94 -1.19
CA VAL A 100 4.18 5.15 -0.55
C VAL A 100 4.81 4.25 0.50
N TRP A 101 4.33 4.36 1.74
CA TRP A 101 4.69 3.49 2.83
C TRP A 101 3.56 2.51 3.06
N VAL A 102 3.88 1.23 3.05
CA VAL A 102 2.93 0.15 3.29
C VAL A 102 3.43 -0.75 4.41
N GLU A 103 2.55 -1.11 5.31
CA GLU A 103 2.82 -2.02 6.40
C GLU A 103 2.10 -3.33 6.18
N THR A 104 2.77 -4.44 6.48
CA THR A 104 2.19 -5.77 6.41
C THR A 104 2.68 -6.66 7.54
N THR A 105 1.81 -7.55 8.00
CA THR A 105 2.18 -8.63 8.94
C THR A 105 2.73 -9.86 8.21
N GLN A 106 2.68 -9.89 6.88
CA GLN A 106 3.33 -10.93 6.09
C GLN A 106 4.85 -10.75 6.14
N ASP A 107 5.60 -11.84 5.99
CA ASP A 107 7.05 -11.81 5.94
C ASP A 107 7.56 -11.02 4.72
N ILE A 108 8.11 -9.84 4.96
CA ILE A 108 8.62 -8.97 3.90
C ILE A 108 9.87 -9.53 3.21
N ASN A 109 10.64 -10.42 3.86
CA ASN A 109 11.75 -11.12 3.20
C ASN A 109 11.21 -12.04 2.10
N ALA A 110 10.12 -12.75 2.37
CA ALA A 110 9.45 -13.59 1.37
C ALA A 110 8.83 -12.76 0.23
N ILE A 111 8.26 -11.60 0.54
CA ILE A 111 7.73 -10.67 -0.46
C ILE A 111 8.87 -10.15 -1.34
N ALA A 112 9.97 -9.68 -0.76
CA ALA A 112 11.14 -9.19 -1.48
C ALA A 112 11.75 -10.29 -2.39
N ALA A 113 11.86 -11.52 -1.89
CA ALA A 113 12.34 -12.66 -2.67
C ALA A 113 11.43 -12.96 -3.87
N ARG A 114 10.11 -12.91 -3.68
CA ARG A 114 9.13 -13.09 -4.75
C ARG A 114 9.24 -12.00 -5.82
N VAL A 115 9.40 -10.74 -5.44
CA VAL A 115 9.61 -9.61 -6.35
C VAL A 115 10.84 -9.84 -7.23
N LYS A 116 11.96 -10.23 -6.62
CA LYS A 116 13.20 -10.54 -7.35
C LYS A 116 13.05 -11.75 -8.27
N ALA A 117 12.34 -12.79 -7.83
CA ALA A 117 12.05 -13.97 -8.65
C ALA A 117 11.20 -13.64 -9.89
N LYS A 118 10.42 -12.56 -9.85
CA LYS A 118 9.70 -12.01 -11.02
C LYS A 118 10.57 -11.11 -11.92
N GLY A 119 11.86 -11.00 -11.63
CA GLY A 119 12.82 -10.22 -12.41
C GLY A 119 12.79 -8.72 -12.10
N TRP A 120 12.16 -8.27 -11.01
CA TRP A 120 12.10 -6.86 -10.65
C TRP A 120 13.16 -6.52 -9.60
N PRO A 121 13.97 -5.46 -9.81
CA PRO A 121 15.01 -5.07 -8.85
C PRO A 121 14.41 -4.40 -7.61
N LEU A 122 15.10 -4.54 -6.48
CA LEU A 122 14.84 -3.74 -5.28
C LEU A 122 15.76 -2.53 -5.25
N ASP A 123 15.28 -1.40 -4.77
CA ASP A 123 16.09 -0.22 -4.49
C ASP A 123 16.91 -0.41 -3.20
N ARG A 124 16.33 -1.16 -2.26
CA ARG A 124 16.96 -1.56 -1.01
C ARG A 124 16.48 -2.94 -0.61
N GLU A 125 17.43 -3.81 -0.30
CA GLU A 125 17.15 -5.14 0.28
C GLU A 125 16.54 -5.00 1.69
N PRO A 126 15.80 -6.03 2.17
CA PRO A 126 15.33 -6.04 3.55
C PRO A 126 16.45 -5.76 4.54
N SER A 127 16.29 -4.72 5.33
CA SER A 127 17.29 -4.23 6.29
C SER A 127 16.63 -3.35 7.34
N ASP A 128 17.35 -3.13 8.45
CA ASP A 128 16.92 -2.15 9.45
C ASP A 128 16.91 -0.74 8.89
N THR A 129 15.86 0.00 9.23
CA THR A 129 15.80 1.43 9.00
C THR A 129 16.47 2.20 10.13
N PRO A 130 16.89 3.45 9.93
CA PRO A 130 17.45 4.27 11.00
C PRO A 130 16.55 4.48 12.21
N TRP A 131 15.24 4.30 12.04
CA TRP A 131 14.23 4.41 13.10
C TRP A 131 13.75 3.08 13.68
N GLY A 132 14.38 1.95 13.27
CA GLY A 132 14.23 0.64 13.90
C GLY A 132 13.23 -0.32 13.26
N ASP A 133 12.65 0.02 12.11
CA ASP A 133 11.78 -0.90 11.36
C ASP A 133 12.58 -1.81 10.43
N TRP A 134 12.13 -3.05 10.24
CA TRP A 134 12.62 -3.94 9.19
C TRP A 134 11.86 -3.65 7.89
N ALA A 135 12.55 -3.25 6.83
CA ALA A 135 11.92 -2.78 5.61
C ALA A 135 12.75 -3.04 4.35
N PHE A 136 12.07 -3.14 3.19
CA PHE A 136 12.71 -3.09 1.87
C PHE A 136 12.05 -2.01 1.01
N ALA A 137 12.67 -1.63 -0.11
CA ALA A 137 12.16 -0.62 -1.01
C ALA A 137 12.28 -1.03 -2.47
N LEU A 138 11.34 -0.56 -3.27
CA LEU A 138 11.34 -0.72 -4.72
C LEU A 138 10.69 0.48 -5.40
N THR A 139 10.88 0.58 -6.71
CA THR A 139 10.26 1.57 -7.58
C THR A 139 9.41 0.85 -8.62
N ASP A 140 8.19 1.35 -8.88
CA ASP A 140 7.30 0.81 -9.89
C ASP A 140 7.76 1.17 -11.33
N PRO A 141 7.09 0.66 -12.39
CA PRO A 141 7.48 0.93 -13.78
C PRO A 141 7.47 2.42 -14.19
N ASP A 142 6.71 3.25 -13.48
CA ASP A 142 6.59 4.69 -13.78
C ASP A 142 7.47 5.59 -12.91
N GLY A 143 8.12 5.05 -11.88
CA GLY A 143 8.99 5.80 -10.99
C GLY A 143 8.40 6.06 -9.60
N PHE A 144 7.22 5.53 -9.28
CA PHE A 144 6.63 5.64 -7.94
C PHE A 144 7.34 4.71 -6.96
N LYS A 145 7.75 5.28 -5.83
CA LYS A 145 8.60 4.59 -4.85
C LYS A 145 7.76 4.04 -3.70
N PHE A 146 8.05 2.79 -3.34
CA PHE A 146 7.42 2.09 -2.23
C PHE A 146 8.43 1.69 -1.18
N THR A 147 8.04 1.78 0.08
CA THR A 147 8.73 1.16 1.20
C THR A 147 7.77 0.18 1.87
N PHE A 148 8.17 -1.07 1.95
CA PHE A 148 7.43 -2.13 2.62
C PHE A 148 8.01 -2.33 4.01
N ILE A 149 7.19 -2.25 5.03
CA ILE A 149 7.56 -2.30 6.44
C ILE A 149 6.95 -3.54 7.07
N GLN A 150 7.77 -4.28 7.81
CA GLN A 150 7.30 -5.39 8.62
C GLN A 150 6.54 -4.86 9.83
N ALA A 151 5.23 -5.10 9.85
CA ALA A 151 4.44 -4.87 11.05
C ALA A 151 4.62 -6.01 12.06
N GLU A 152 4.51 -5.68 13.36
CA GLU A 152 4.53 -6.67 14.44
C GLU A 152 3.26 -7.55 14.46
#